data_bf9f71f4fd80c2e71ac23b621ea8a497
#
_entry.id   bf9f71f4fd80c2e71ac23b621ea8a497
#
_cell.length_a   1.000
_cell.length_b   1.000
_cell.length_c   1.000
_cell.angle_alpha   90.00
_cell.angle_beta   90.00
_cell.angle_gamma   90.00
#
_symmetry.space_group_name_H-M   'P 1'
#
loop_
_entity.id
_entity.type
_entity.pdbx_description
1 polymer ?
#
loop_
_entity_poly.entity_id
_entity_poly.type
_entity_poly.pdbx_seq_one_letter_code
_entity_poly.pdbx_strand_id
1 'polypeptide(L)'
;MEWETLLWGFFGVVMAVVVLGGIGAVGYMRKENGRYTAEARRWAVLGQSGQPVEAVVRNVRMHPNNMTRGGSRGQTVCALVLDVAYTDATGTARTASIPTFVEDALVPQFLAPGRIVHLRYDPSDPASVSIDRTRTPLELPRAD
;
A
#
# COMPACT_ATOMS: atom_id res chain seq x y z
N MET A 1 32.19 -32.24 -30.51
CA MET A 1 31.55 -31.10 -31.17
C MET A 1 30.06 -31.01 -30.91
N GLU A 2 29.33 -32.09 -30.95
CA GLU A 2 27.88 -32.06 -30.64
C GLU A 2 27.55 -31.70 -29.18
N TRP A 3 28.37 -32.09 -28.24
CA TRP A 3 28.15 -31.80 -26.82
C TRP A 3 28.36 -30.32 -26.48
N GLU A 4 29.25 -29.62 -27.16
CA GLU A 4 29.44 -28.18 -27.00
C GLU A 4 28.17 -27.41 -27.42
N THR A 5 27.59 -27.82 -28.56
CA THR A 5 26.34 -27.21 -29.07
C THR A 5 25.17 -27.41 -28.07
N LEU A 6 25.09 -28.62 -27.49
CA LEU A 6 24.09 -28.95 -26.48
C LEU A 6 24.31 -28.12 -25.19
N LEU A 7 25.55 -27.92 -24.80
CA LEU A 7 25.91 -27.14 -23.61
C LEU A 7 25.56 -25.66 -23.77
N TRP A 8 25.87 -25.09 -24.93
CA TRP A 8 25.51 -23.71 -25.27
C TRP A 8 24.00 -23.54 -25.41
N GLY A 9 23.31 -24.51 -25.97
CA GLY A 9 21.83 -24.52 -26.05
C GLY A 9 21.20 -24.55 -24.65
N PHE A 10 21.68 -25.43 -23.79
CA PHE A 10 21.21 -25.51 -22.39
C PHE A 10 21.47 -24.21 -21.64
N PHE A 11 22.67 -23.65 -21.75
CA PHE A 11 23.01 -22.37 -21.13
C PHE A 11 22.12 -21.23 -21.61
N GLY A 12 21.84 -21.18 -22.91
CA GLY A 12 20.93 -20.19 -23.50
C GLY A 12 19.52 -20.29 -22.95
N VAL A 13 18.99 -21.50 -22.79
CA VAL A 13 17.67 -21.73 -22.21
C VAL A 13 17.62 -21.30 -20.74
N VAL A 14 18.63 -21.70 -19.95
CA VAL A 14 18.70 -21.31 -18.52
C VAL A 14 18.79 -19.80 -18.38
N MET A 15 19.61 -19.13 -19.17
CA MET A 15 19.71 -17.66 -19.14
C MET A 15 18.40 -16.98 -19.54
N ALA A 16 17.70 -17.51 -20.56
CA ALA A 16 16.40 -16.99 -20.96
C ALA A 16 15.36 -17.10 -19.82
N VAL A 17 15.31 -18.24 -19.13
CA VAL A 17 14.41 -18.45 -17.98
C VAL A 17 14.73 -17.49 -16.84
N VAL A 18 16.01 -17.29 -16.53
CA VAL A 18 16.44 -16.36 -15.47
C VAL A 18 16.07 -14.91 -15.81
N VAL A 19 16.30 -14.50 -17.06
CA VAL A 19 15.98 -13.14 -17.51
C VAL A 19 14.46 -12.90 -17.50
N LEU A 20 13.67 -13.83 -18.05
CA LEU A 20 12.21 -13.72 -18.05
C LEU A 20 11.62 -13.75 -16.65
N GLY A 21 12.15 -14.60 -15.78
CA GLY A 21 11.75 -14.65 -14.36
C GLY A 21 12.08 -13.32 -13.64
N GLY A 22 13.25 -12.76 -13.89
CA GLY A 22 13.67 -11.46 -13.34
C GLY A 22 12.76 -10.31 -13.79
N ILE A 23 12.43 -10.25 -15.09
CA ILE A 23 11.51 -9.24 -15.63
C ILE A 23 10.11 -9.38 -15.01
N GLY A 24 9.61 -10.60 -14.87
CA GLY A 24 8.32 -10.87 -14.23
C GLY A 24 8.29 -10.43 -12.77
N ALA A 25 9.34 -10.74 -12.00
CA ALA A 25 9.45 -10.34 -10.60
C ALA A 25 9.48 -8.81 -10.42
N VAL A 26 10.28 -8.11 -11.24
CA VAL A 26 10.35 -6.64 -11.23
C VAL A 26 9.00 -6.02 -11.63
N GLY A 27 8.32 -6.57 -12.61
CA GLY A 27 6.99 -6.11 -13.03
C GLY A 27 5.96 -6.26 -11.91
N TYR A 28 5.97 -7.39 -11.23
CA TYR A 28 5.10 -7.65 -10.07
C TYR A 28 5.37 -6.66 -8.93
N MET A 29 6.63 -6.49 -8.54
CA MET A 29 7.02 -5.55 -7.49
C MET A 29 6.63 -4.10 -7.81
N ARG A 30 6.77 -3.68 -9.07
CA ARG A 30 6.35 -2.35 -9.50
C ARG A 30 4.85 -2.16 -9.41
N LYS A 31 4.07 -3.17 -9.79
CA LYS A 31 2.61 -3.13 -9.71
C LYS A 31 2.13 -3.04 -8.26
N GLU A 32 2.69 -3.83 -7.36
CA GLU A 32 2.35 -3.80 -5.93
C GLU A 32 2.73 -2.46 -5.30
N ASN A 33 3.97 -2.00 -5.49
CA ASN A 33 4.41 -0.70 -5.00
C ASN A 33 3.58 0.47 -5.56
N GLY A 34 3.09 0.34 -6.78
CA GLY A 34 2.23 1.34 -7.43
C GLY A 34 0.95 1.62 -6.66
N ARG A 35 0.34 0.62 -6.02
CA ARG A 35 -0.88 0.77 -5.21
C ARG A 35 -0.66 1.65 -4.00
N TYR A 36 0.44 1.44 -3.27
CA TYR A 36 0.81 2.22 -2.09
C TYR A 36 1.24 3.64 -2.46
N THR A 37 1.96 3.79 -3.56
CA THR A 37 2.34 5.10 -4.10
C THR A 37 1.13 5.88 -4.58
N ALA A 38 0.13 5.22 -5.16
CA ALA A 38 -1.11 5.86 -5.59
C ALA A 38 -1.90 6.42 -4.41
N GLU A 39 -1.94 5.73 -3.26
CA GLU A 39 -2.55 6.26 -2.03
C GLU A 39 -1.83 7.51 -1.53
N ALA A 40 -0.51 7.49 -1.49
CA ALA A 40 0.28 8.65 -1.08
C ALA A 40 0.07 9.86 -2.01
N ARG A 41 -0.06 9.63 -3.31
CA ARG A 41 -0.40 10.70 -4.28
C ARG A 41 -1.80 11.23 -4.08
N ARG A 42 -2.78 10.36 -3.80
CA ARG A 42 -4.14 10.82 -3.46
C ARG A 42 -4.13 11.69 -2.21
N TRP A 43 -3.37 11.33 -1.20
CA TRP A 43 -3.21 12.15 0.00
C TRP A 43 -2.67 13.55 -0.32
N ALA A 44 -1.69 13.68 -1.20
CA ALA A 44 -1.14 14.99 -1.59
C ALA A 44 -2.21 15.94 -2.15
N VAL A 45 -3.25 15.42 -2.80
CA VAL A 45 -4.36 16.19 -3.34
C VAL A 45 -5.51 16.31 -2.31
N LEU A 46 -5.98 15.19 -1.79
CA LEU A 46 -7.15 15.12 -0.90
C LEU A 46 -6.88 15.74 0.49
N GLY A 47 -5.63 15.77 0.92
CA GLY A 47 -5.23 16.47 2.14
C GLY A 47 -5.55 17.96 2.12
N GLN A 48 -5.66 18.55 0.94
CA GLN A 48 -5.98 19.97 0.75
C GLN A 48 -7.45 20.20 0.35
N SER A 49 -8.00 19.35 -0.50
CA SER A 49 -9.30 19.56 -1.13
C SER A 49 -10.34 18.47 -0.83
N GLY A 50 -9.92 17.36 -0.21
CA GLY A 50 -10.81 16.26 0.10
C GLY A 50 -11.75 16.55 1.27
N GLN A 51 -12.93 15.91 1.26
CA GLN A 51 -13.88 16.00 2.34
C GLN A 51 -13.54 15.03 3.47
N PRO A 52 -13.45 15.49 4.72
CA PRO A 52 -13.14 14.62 5.86
C PRO A 52 -14.33 13.70 6.19
N VAL A 53 -14.02 12.48 6.57
CA VAL A 53 -14.98 11.49 7.07
C VAL A 53 -14.34 10.55 8.05
N GLU A 54 -15.10 10.05 9.01
CA GLU A 54 -14.67 8.98 9.90
C GLU A 54 -15.04 7.63 9.30
N ALA A 55 -14.14 6.66 9.44
CA ALA A 55 -14.35 5.30 8.97
C ALA A 55 -14.00 4.29 10.06
N VAL A 56 -14.67 3.16 10.01
CA VAL A 56 -14.38 2.03 10.89
C VAL A 56 -13.56 1.00 10.14
N VAL A 57 -12.44 0.58 10.71
CA VAL A 57 -11.63 -0.50 10.17
C VAL A 57 -12.37 -1.82 10.41
N ARG A 58 -12.71 -2.51 9.33
CA ARG A 58 -13.39 -3.82 9.36
C ARG A 58 -12.39 -4.95 9.33
N ASN A 59 -11.31 -4.79 8.58
CA ASN A 59 -10.28 -5.80 8.46
C ASN A 59 -8.94 -5.14 8.14
N VAL A 60 -7.86 -5.77 8.58
CA VAL A 60 -6.50 -5.37 8.26
C VAL A 60 -5.78 -6.56 7.67
N ARG A 61 -5.23 -6.38 6.48
CA ARG A 61 -4.43 -7.40 5.82
C ARG A 61 -2.99 -6.93 5.74
N MET A 62 -2.08 -7.76 6.21
CA MET A 62 -0.66 -7.55 5.98
C MET A 62 -0.29 -8.16 4.63
N HIS A 63 0.60 -7.51 3.91
CA HIS A 63 1.09 -8.07 2.65
C HIS A 63 1.79 -9.42 2.92
N PRO A 64 1.51 -10.49 2.13
CA PRO A 64 2.03 -11.83 2.41
C PRO A 64 3.56 -11.90 2.46
N ASN A 65 4.25 -11.01 1.78
CA ASN A 65 5.71 -10.92 1.77
C ASN A 65 6.27 -10.02 2.89
N ASN A 66 5.42 -9.55 3.81
CA ASN A 66 5.81 -8.73 4.96
C ASN A 66 6.84 -7.66 4.56
N MET A 67 6.52 -6.89 3.50
CA MET A 67 7.44 -5.91 2.93
C MET A 67 7.61 -4.75 3.90
N THR A 68 8.53 -4.96 4.83
CA THR A 68 9.09 -3.86 5.60
C THR A 68 10.07 -3.12 4.69
N ARG A 69 9.94 -1.81 4.63
CA ARG A 69 10.92 -0.96 3.95
C ARG A 69 11.33 0.17 4.87
N GLY A 70 12.47 0.77 4.59
CA GLY A 70 12.85 2.01 5.22
C GLY A 70 11.89 3.13 4.82
N GLY A 71 11.31 3.84 5.79
CA GLY A 71 10.56 5.07 5.56
C GLY A 71 11.48 6.23 5.19
N SER A 72 10.89 7.42 4.99
CA SER A 72 11.62 8.64 4.60
C SER A 72 12.71 9.07 5.59
N ARG A 73 12.65 8.58 6.83
CA ARG A 73 13.59 8.87 7.92
C ARG A 73 14.42 7.66 8.36
N GLY A 74 14.41 6.57 7.58
CA GLY A 74 15.06 5.31 7.92
C GLY A 74 14.30 4.43 8.91
N GLN A 75 13.10 4.84 9.38
CA GLN A 75 12.23 4.02 10.21
C GLN A 75 11.68 2.82 9.42
N THR A 76 11.36 1.74 10.12
CA THR A 76 10.71 0.57 9.52
C THR A 76 9.23 0.84 9.34
N VAL A 77 8.72 0.66 8.12
CA VAL A 77 7.28 0.74 7.79
C VAL A 77 6.79 -0.58 7.23
N CYS A 78 5.57 -0.93 7.58
CA CYS A 78 4.88 -2.13 7.13
C CYS A 78 3.82 -1.79 6.08
N ALA A 79 3.70 -2.61 5.06
CA ALA A 79 2.64 -2.52 4.07
C ALA A 79 1.36 -3.15 4.63
N LEU A 80 0.32 -2.36 4.81
CA LEU A 80 -1.00 -2.79 5.26
C LEU A 80 -2.05 -2.47 4.21
N VAL A 81 -3.09 -3.28 4.15
CA VAL A 81 -4.33 -2.96 3.44
C VAL A 81 -5.44 -2.86 4.48
N LEU A 82 -6.01 -1.68 4.62
CA LEU A 82 -7.11 -1.40 5.53
C LEU A 82 -8.42 -1.51 4.77
N ASP A 83 -9.27 -2.44 5.15
CA ASP A 83 -10.64 -2.51 4.67
C ASP A 83 -11.53 -1.70 5.63
N VAL A 84 -12.08 -0.61 5.14
CA VAL A 84 -12.81 0.37 5.96
C VAL A 84 -14.25 0.54 5.47
N ALA A 85 -15.13 0.90 6.39
CA ALA A 85 -16.50 1.28 6.10
C ALA A 85 -16.78 2.70 6.61
N TYR A 86 -17.43 3.50 5.80
CA TYR A 86 -17.77 4.88 6.13
C TYR A 86 -19.09 5.28 5.46
N THR A 87 -19.67 6.38 5.93
CA THR A 87 -20.85 6.99 5.31
C THR A 87 -20.45 8.34 4.74
N ASP A 88 -20.71 8.54 3.46
CA ASP A 88 -20.39 9.81 2.80
C ASP A 88 -21.37 10.94 3.21
N ALA A 89 -21.08 12.16 2.74
CA ALA A 89 -21.91 13.35 3.06
C ALA A 89 -23.35 13.24 2.56
N THR A 90 -23.63 12.37 1.60
CA THR A 90 -25.00 12.11 1.08
C THR A 90 -25.74 11.06 1.91
N GLY A 91 -25.13 10.49 2.95
CA GLY A 91 -25.71 9.43 3.78
C GLY A 91 -25.57 8.03 3.17
N THR A 92 -24.80 7.88 2.09
CA THR A 92 -24.57 6.58 1.44
C THR A 92 -23.46 5.81 2.15
N ALA A 93 -23.75 4.57 2.54
CA ALA A 93 -22.75 3.67 3.10
C ALA A 93 -21.76 3.22 2.02
N ARG A 94 -20.48 3.32 2.31
CA ARG A 94 -19.39 2.98 1.40
C ARG A 94 -18.33 2.12 2.09
N THR A 95 -17.63 1.35 1.28
CA THR A 95 -16.46 0.58 1.71
C THR A 95 -15.28 0.89 0.80
N ALA A 96 -14.08 0.80 1.35
CA ALA A 96 -12.84 0.97 0.59
C ALA A 96 -11.75 0.06 1.14
N SER A 97 -10.86 -0.36 0.26
CA SER A 97 -9.61 -1.04 0.61
C SER A 97 -8.46 -0.09 0.34
N ILE A 98 -7.75 0.29 1.39
CA ILE A 98 -6.70 1.32 1.33
C ILE A 98 -5.34 0.67 1.60
N PRO A 99 -4.52 0.47 0.57
CA PRO A 99 -3.14 0.02 0.74
C PRO A 99 -2.29 1.21 1.21
N THR A 100 -1.61 1.07 2.34
CA THR A 100 -0.79 2.13 2.91
C THR A 100 0.41 1.58 3.66
N PHE A 101 1.43 2.42 3.84
CA PHE A 101 2.56 2.11 4.71
C PHE A 101 2.34 2.73 6.07
N VAL A 102 2.50 1.94 7.10
CA VAL A 102 2.37 2.35 8.51
C VAL A 102 3.67 2.06 9.23
N GLU A 103 4.17 2.99 10.03
CA GLU A 103 5.32 2.77 10.87
C GLU A 103 5.08 1.59 11.82
N ASP A 104 6.06 0.72 11.93
CA ASP A 104 5.95 -0.57 12.64
C ASP A 104 5.40 -0.42 14.07
N ALA A 105 5.83 0.60 14.77
CA ALA A 105 5.36 0.91 16.13
C ALA A 105 3.87 1.27 16.22
N LEU A 106 3.25 1.72 15.12
CA LEU A 106 1.83 2.10 15.06
C LEU A 106 0.93 0.96 14.58
N VAL A 107 1.48 -0.09 14.00
CA VAL A 107 0.71 -1.22 13.45
C VAL A 107 -0.27 -1.82 14.46
N PRO A 108 0.08 -2.07 15.73
CA PRO A 108 -0.86 -2.64 16.70
C PRO A 108 -2.12 -1.80 16.91
N GLN A 109 -2.05 -0.49 16.74
CA GLN A 109 -3.22 0.40 16.89
C GLN A 109 -4.26 0.17 15.78
N PHE A 110 -3.81 -0.20 14.57
CA PHE A 110 -4.69 -0.48 13.44
C PHE A 110 -5.31 -1.88 13.51
N LEU A 111 -4.68 -2.80 14.24
CA LEU A 111 -5.18 -4.15 14.43
C LEU A 111 -6.30 -4.26 15.48
N ALA A 112 -6.53 -3.20 16.26
CA ALA A 112 -7.58 -3.19 17.26
C ALA A 112 -8.97 -3.27 16.61
N PRO A 113 -9.87 -4.16 17.06
CA PRO A 113 -11.22 -4.29 16.51
C PRO A 113 -12.00 -2.97 16.59
N GLY A 114 -12.68 -2.60 15.49
CA GLY A 114 -13.52 -1.40 15.43
C GLY A 114 -12.74 -0.08 15.50
N ARG A 115 -11.44 -0.10 15.21
CA ARG A 115 -10.62 1.12 15.16
C ARG A 115 -11.26 2.15 14.24
N ILE A 116 -11.40 3.38 14.73
CA ILE A 116 -11.82 4.53 13.91
C ILE A 116 -10.59 5.16 13.30
N VAL A 117 -10.65 5.38 12.00
CA VAL A 117 -9.64 6.12 11.22
C VAL A 117 -10.31 7.28 10.50
N HIS A 118 -9.56 8.35 10.29
CA HIS A 118 -10.04 9.51 9.56
C HIS A 118 -9.59 9.41 8.11
N LEU A 119 -10.51 9.64 7.19
CA LEU A 119 -10.27 9.63 5.76
C LEU A 119 -10.59 10.98 5.16
N ARG A 120 -10.06 11.21 3.97
CA ARG A 120 -10.54 12.24 3.05
C ARG A 120 -10.91 11.61 1.73
N TYR A 121 -12.02 12.03 1.16
CA TYR A 121 -12.49 11.53 -0.13
C TYR A 121 -12.82 12.68 -1.06
N ASP A 122 -12.81 12.39 -2.37
CA ASP A 122 -13.26 13.33 -3.39
C ASP A 122 -14.78 13.27 -3.48
N PRO A 123 -15.50 14.38 -3.25
CA PRO A 123 -16.97 14.40 -3.36
C PRO A 123 -17.49 14.05 -4.76
N SER A 124 -16.70 14.32 -5.81
CA SER A 124 -17.03 13.97 -7.20
C SER A 124 -16.73 12.50 -7.55
N ASP A 125 -15.83 11.86 -6.81
CA ASP A 125 -15.48 10.44 -6.93
C ASP A 125 -15.25 9.83 -5.54
N PRO A 126 -16.35 9.43 -4.84
CA PRO A 126 -16.25 8.90 -3.48
C PRO A 126 -15.43 7.61 -3.33
N ALA A 127 -15.11 6.93 -4.43
CA ALA A 127 -14.18 5.80 -4.42
C ALA A 127 -12.72 6.24 -4.29
N SER A 128 -12.40 7.49 -4.58
CA SER A 128 -11.07 8.07 -4.39
C SER A 128 -10.93 8.53 -2.93
N VAL A 129 -10.28 7.71 -2.12
CA VAL A 129 -10.08 7.95 -0.68
C VAL A 129 -8.61 7.88 -0.30
N SER A 130 -8.25 8.63 0.72
CA SER A 130 -6.94 8.59 1.35
C SER A 130 -7.06 8.71 2.86
N ILE A 131 -6.10 8.19 3.62
CA ILE A 131 -6.05 8.36 5.05
C ILE A 131 -5.67 9.80 5.36
N ASP A 132 -6.44 10.44 6.22
CA ASP A 132 -6.11 11.77 6.76
C ASP A 132 -4.97 11.65 7.78
N ARG A 133 -3.75 11.87 7.30
CA ARG A 133 -2.53 11.71 8.08
C ARG A 133 -2.36 12.76 9.17
N THR A 134 -3.15 13.82 9.15
CA THR A 134 -3.16 14.83 10.21
C THR A 134 -3.95 14.37 11.44
N ARG A 135 -4.97 13.54 11.23
CA ARG A 135 -5.86 13.02 12.29
C ARG A 135 -5.61 11.55 12.61
N THR A 136 -5.12 10.78 11.64
CA THR A 136 -4.69 9.38 11.79
C THR A 136 -3.24 9.27 11.34
N PRO A 137 -2.27 9.52 12.22
CA PRO A 137 -0.86 9.46 11.87
C PRO A 137 -0.45 8.06 11.43
N LEU A 138 0.29 7.97 10.34
CA LEU A 138 0.91 6.73 9.86
C LEU A 138 2.37 6.60 10.28
N GLU A 139 2.94 7.68 10.80
CA GLU A 139 4.30 7.76 11.30
C GLU A 139 4.31 8.47 12.65
N LEU A 140 5.23 8.09 13.53
CA LEU A 140 5.42 8.77 14.80
C LEU A 140 5.97 10.18 14.57
N PRO A 141 5.52 11.18 15.34
CA PRO A 141 6.09 12.51 15.28
C PRO A 141 7.57 12.47 15.67
N ARG A 142 8.36 13.36 15.05
CA ARG A 142 9.77 13.50 15.37
C ARG A 142 9.89 14.04 16.80
N ALA A 143 10.71 13.40 17.62
CA ALA A 143 11.19 14.03 18.84
C ALA A 143 12.20 15.12 18.43
N ASP A 144 11.89 16.37 18.68
CA ASP A 144 12.82 17.49 18.53
C ASP A 144 13.88 17.46 19.63
#